data_2906af1b484dcc5f20c9030cbbda72df
#
_entry.id   2906af1b484dcc5f20c9030cbbda72df
#
_cell.length_a   1.000
_cell.length_b   1.000
_cell.length_c   1.000
_cell.angle_alpha   90.00
_cell.angle_beta   90.00
_cell.angle_gamma   90.00
#
_symmetry.space_group_name_H-M   'P 1'
#
loop_
_entity.id
_entity.type
_entity.pdbx_description
1 polymer ?
#
loop_
_entity_poly.entity_id
_entity_poly.type
_entity_poly.pdbx_seq_one_letter_code
_entity_poly.pdbx_strand_id
1 'polypeptide(L)'
;MRITFLFLFLFLWGITGSRAQSVRPEQTTLRIMSYNIHNGVGLDGKRDYARIAKAILRMSPDVVALQELDSATRRSGGMDILRELSDQTLMHRVYAPAIDYQGGKYGIGLLSKEKPLNYKFVPLPGREEKRVLLVAEFEKYVFCATHFSLTEADQLASIPLILKEIEGMQKPVFLAGDLNAHPDSPVIKALREKFRVLTNVKTPTFPADEPKECIDYILGYAGNDPGFAGLSNSVRNEPVASDHRPVFAEVRLKTPEKDIFRTCPYLQNPVDNGITVSWLTYVPVYSWVEYGTDRENLKKAHTLVDGQVICNNFIHKIRLDGLEPGQTYYYRVCSKEILSYRAYSKVFGETAMTEFQTFTMPNGGDNDFTAVIFNDIHKQHQTFDALYNQVKGENYDFVFFNGDCIDDPNNEDEAVFSLSYFNNKVGADRVPVFYLRGNHEIRNAYSIGLRGLFDYVGDKTYGAFTWGDTRFVMLDCGEDKPDSTWVYYGLNDFSQLRNDQVGFLKEELASKAFKKADKRVLIHHIPIYGSASKRYNPCRELWGKLLDKAPFNVAVNAHTHRYAFHPAGEDGQGFPIVVGGGYSMKGATVMVLTKKGKELRLKVLNSGGEILKDVVL
;
A
#
# COMPACT_ATOMS: atom_id res chain seq x y z
N MET A 1 -19.18 -65.04 17.59
CA MET A 1 -18.76 -64.23 16.43
C MET A 1 -19.70 -63.05 16.34
N ARG A 2 -19.33 -61.90 16.97
CA ARG A 2 -20.11 -60.66 16.93
C ARG A 2 -19.35 -59.67 16.07
N ILE A 3 -19.93 -59.27 14.95
CA ILE A 3 -19.42 -58.25 14.04
C ILE A 3 -19.95 -56.90 14.52
N THR A 4 -19.04 -56.04 14.93
CA THR A 4 -19.36 -54.66 15.32
C THR A 4 -19.16 -53.75 14.13
N PHE A 5 -20.21 -53.16 13.62
CA PHE A 5 -20.17 -52.10 12.59
C PHE A 5 -19.76 -50.78 13.22
N LEU A 6 -18.63 -50.24 12.76
CA LEU A 6 -18.14 -48.91 13.12
C LEU A 6 -18.72 -47.91 12.10
N PHE A 7 -19.64 -47.07 12.51
CA PHE A 7 -20.13 -45.95 11.69
C PHE A 7 -19.13 -44.81 11.78
N LEU A 8 -18.48 -44.52 10.67
CA LEU A 8 -17.61 -43.36 10.49
C LEU A 8 -18.49 -42.14 10.14
N PHE A 9 -18.71 -41.23 11.10
CA PHE A 9 -19.32 -39.92 10.83
C PHE A 9 -18.28 -39.01 10.21
N LEU A 10 -18.35 -38.79 8.91
CA LEU A 10 -17.63 -37.72 8.21
C LEU A 10 -18.33 -36.38 8.51
N PHE A 11 -17.71 -35.59 9.39
CA PHE A 11 -18.06 -34.18 9.57
C PHE A 11 -17.55 -33.42 8.33
N LEU A 12 -18.44 -33.10 7.40
CA LEU A 12 -18.19 -32.08 6.38
C LEU A 12 -18.22 -30.71 7.07
N TRP A 13 -17.04 -30.20 7.39
CA TRP A 13 -16.89 -28.77 7.68
C TRP A 13 -16.98 -28.02 6.35
N GLY A 14 -18.11 -27.34 6.16
CA GLY A 14 -18.27 -26.36 5.10
C GLY A 14 -17.31 -25.21 5.31
N ILE A 15 -16.23 -25.16 4.54
CA ILE A 15 -15.37 -23.98 4.44
C ILE A 15 -16.12 -22.98 3.54
N THR A 16 -16.99 -22.18 4.15
CA THR A 16 -17.52 -20.97 3.52
C THR A 16 -16.76 -19.77 4.11
N GLY A 17 -15.92 -19.19 3.31
CA GLY A 17 -15.22 -17.96 3.68
C GLY A 17 -13.83 -17.87 3.09
N SER A 18 -13.72 -17.89 1.75
CA SER A 18 -12.52 -17.35 1.13
C SER A 18 -12.49 -15.85 1.41
N ARG A 19 -11.75 -15.45 2.46
CA ARG A 19 -11.29 -14.07 2.62
C ARG A 19 -10.44 -13.78 1.39
N ALA A 20 -10.94 -12.97 0.49
CA ALA A 20 -10.09 -12.31 -0.47
C ALA A 20 -9.10 -11.46 0.36
N GLN A 21 -7.89 -11.98 0.59
CA GLN A 21 -6.77 -11.15 0.96
C GLN A 21 -6.66 -10.12 -0.17
N SER A 22 -6.78 -8.85 0.17
CA SER A 22 -6.41 -7.78 -0.74
C SER A 22 -4.92 -7.91 -0.97
N VAL A 23 -4.55 -8.68 -1.99
CA VAL A 23 -3.17 -8.76 -2.44
C VAL A 23 -2.80 -7.33 -2.80
N ARG A 24 -1.76 -6.75 -2.16
CA ARG A 24 -1.17 -5.49 -2.63
C ARG A 24 -1.01 -5.63 -4.13
N PRO A 25 -1.50 -4.70 -4.96
CA PRO A 25 -1.11 -4.69 -6.35
C PRO A 25 0.42 -4.54 -6.33
N GLU A 26 1.12 -5.64 -6.58
CA GLU A 26 2.58 -5.58 -6.74
C GLU A 26 2.87 -4.55 -7.81
N GLN A 27 3.80 -3.64 -7.53
CA GLN A 27 4.30 -2.74 -8.54
C GLN A 27 4.68 -3.59 -9.74
N THR A 28 4.00 -3.38 -10.87
CA THR A 28 4.16 -4.25 -12.03
C THR A 28 5.56 -4.07 -12.59
N THR A 29 6.42 -5.02 -12.27
CA THR A 29 7.75 -5.14 -12.85
C THR A 29 7.64 -6.09 -14.04
N LEU A 30 8.10 -5.64 -15.20
CA LEU A 30 8.15 -6.43 -16.42
C LEU A 30 9.60 -6.81 -16.74
N ARG A 31 9.85 -8.09 -16.92
CA ARG A 31 11.15 -8.68 -17.23
C ARG A 31 11.18 -9.06 -18.70
N ILE A 32 11.98 -8.33 -19.48
CA ILE A 32 12.07 -8.42 -20.94
C ILE A 32 13.39 -9.05 -21.33
N MET A 33 13.36 -9.97 -22.29
CA MET A 33 14.55 -10.63 -22.86
C MET A 33 14.51 -10.55 -24.39
N SER A 34 15.66 -10.39 -25.04
CA SER A 34 15.84 -10.65 -26.46
C SER A 34 16.95 -11.66 -26.66
N TYR A 35 16.76 -12.60 -27.57
CA TYR A 35 17.73 -13.64 -27.84
C TYR A 35 17.65 -14.13 -29.29
N ASN A 36 18.68 -13.80 -30.10
CA ASN A 36 18.91 -14.46 -31.38
C ASN A 36 19.46 -15.86 -31.07
N ILE A 37 18.76 -16.89 -31.52
CA ILE A 37 19.06 -18.29 -31.14
C ILE A 37 19.74 -19.09 -32.24
N HIS A 38 20.12 -18.44 -33.36
CA HIS A 38 20.82 -19.08 -34.48
C HIS A 38 20.18 -20.42 -34.86
N ASN A 39 18.88 -20.43 -35.12
CA ASN A 39 18.06 -21.65 -35.39
C ASN A 39 18.30 -22.86 -34.44
N GLY A 40 18.73 -22.57 -33.20
CA GLY A 40 19.02 -23.55 -32.14
C GLY A 40 20.38 -24.25 -32.28
N VAL A 41 21.25 -23.75 -33.15
CA VAL A 41 22.62 -24.31 -33.35
C VAL A 41 23.61 -23.49 -32.53
N GLY A 42 24.26 -24.13 -31.58
CA GLY A 42 25.29 -23.51 -30.78
C GLY A 42 26.65 -23.39 -31.50
N LEU A 43 27.59 -22.65 -30.90
CA LEU A 43 28.96 -22.51 -31.40
C LEU A 43 29.73 -23.85 -31.43
N ASP A 44 29.26 -24.85 -30.71
CA ASP A 44 29.76 -26.25 -30.80
C ASP A 44 29.20 -27.04 -31.99
N GLY A 45 28.44 -26.37 -32.88
CA GLY A 45 27.80 -26.98 -34.04
C GLY A 45 26.61 -27.91 -33.73
N LYS A 46 26.22 -28.02 -32.45
CA LYS A 46 25.11 -28.90 -32.02
C LYS A 46 23.81 -28.11 -31.93
N ARG A 47 22.74 -28.71 -32.43
CA ARG A 47 21.39 -28.21 -32.25
C ARG A 47 20.85 -28.72 -30.91
N ASP A 48 20.53 -27.77 -29.99
CA ASP A 48 20.08 -28.13 -28.63
C ASP A 48 19.08 -27.08 -28.11
N TYR A 49 17.80 -27.36 -28.33
CA TYR A 49 16.70 -26.50 -27.88
C TYR A 49 16.55 -26.48 -26.36
N ALA A 50 16.88 -27.57 -25.66
CA ALA A 50 16.83 -27.61 -24.20
C ALA A 50 17.85 -26.66 -23.57
N ARG A 51 19.01 -26.48 -24.20
CA ARG A 51 20.01 -25.48 -23.75
C ARG A 51 19.48 -24.05 -23.89
N ILE A 52 18.82 -23.75 -25.02
CA ILE A 52 18.17 -22.44 -25.21
C ILE A 52 17.06 -22.22 -24.18
N ALA A 53 16.14 -23.20 -24.01
CA ALA A 53 15.08 -23.11 -23.01
C ALA A 53 15.62 -22.91 -21.58
N LYS A 54 16.71 -23.61 -21.23
CA LYS A 54 17.38 -23.44 -19.92
C LYS A 54 17.97 -22.03 -19.76
N ALA A 55 18.55 -21.43 -20.81
CA ALA A 55 19.05 -20.05 -20.77
C ALA A 55 17.90 -19.07 -20.53
N ILE A 56 16.73 -19.26 -21.17
CA ILE A 56 15.53 -18.45 -20.96
C ILE A 56 15.02 -18.60 -19.52
N LEU A 57 14.82 -19.83 -19.04
CA LEU A 57 14.27 -20.12 -17.72
C LEU A 57 15.12 -19.56 -16.57
N ARG A 58 16.46 -19.59 -16.69
CA ARG A 58 17.38 -19.00 -15.70
C ARG A 58 17.16 -17.51 -15.47
N MET A 59 16.66 -16.80 -16.49
CA MET A 59 16.37 -15.37 -16.41
C MET A 59 14.95 -15.09 -15.94
N SER A 60 14.08 -16.10 -16.01
CA SER A 60 12.66 -15.98 -15.66
C SER A 60 11.98 -14.74 -16.27
N PRO A 61 12.13 -14.47 -17.59
CA PRO A 61 11.52 -13.32 -18.23
C PRO A 61 10.00 -13.46 -18.26
N ASP A 62 9.30 -12.34 -18.35
CA ASP A 62 7.86 -12.32 -18.56
C ASP A 62 7.54 -12.37 -20.06
N VAL A 63 8.43 -11.79 -20.90
CA VAL A 63 8.33 -11.80 -22.36
C VAL A 63 9.72 -11.89 -22.99
N VAL A 64 9.83 -12.66 -24.08
CA VAL A 64 11.07 -12.89 -24.82
C VAL A 64 10.84 -12.67 -26.31
N ALA A 65 11.68 -11.83 -26.94
CA ALA A 65 11.81 -11.77 -28.38
C ALA A 65 12.85 -12.79 -28.84
N LEU A 66 12.50 -13.62 -29.80
CA LEU A 66 13.39 -14.64 -30.37
C LEU A 66 13.58 -14.39 -31.85
N GLN A 67 14.82 -14.39 -32.30
CA GLN A 67 15.20 -14.23 -33.69
C GLN A 67 15.78 -15.55 -34.24
N GLU A 68 15.78 -15.67 -35.55
CA GLU A 68 16.28 -16.84 -36.30
C GLU A 68 15.55 -18.16 -36.00
N LEU A 69 14.23 -18.10 -36.05
CA LEU A 69 13.36 -19.25 -35.81
C LEU A 69 12.97 -19.97 -37.10
N ASP A 70 13.29 -21.24 -37.19
CA ASP A 70 12.74 -22.16 -38.20
C ASP A 70 11.41 -22.74 -37.73
N SER A 71 10.46 -22.85 -38.65
CA SER A 71 9.24 -23.65 -38.47
C SER A 71 9.10 -24.62 -39.62
N ALA A 72 9.24 -25.89 -39.32
CA ALA A 72 9.12 -27.04 -40.24
C ALA A 72 10.07 -26.99 -41.47
N THR A 73 11.25 -26.37 -41.35
CA THR A 73 12.25 -26.32 -42.41
C THR A 73 13.01 -27.66 -42.52
N ARG A 74 13.61 -27.93 -43.69
CA ARG A 74 14.45 -29.10 -43.85
C ARG A 74 15.65 -29.08 -42.91
N ARG A 75 16.31 -27.93 -42.72
CA ARG A 75 17.47 -27.82 -41.82
C ARG A 75 17.12 -28.01 -40.35
N SER A 76 15.88 -27.72 -39.93
CA SER A 76 15.41 -28.01 -38.57
C SER A 76 14.92 -29.45 -38.39
N GLY A 77 15.00 -30.30 -39.44
CA GLY A 77 14.45 -31.65 -39.42
C GLY A 77 12.92 -31.67 -39.35
N GLY A 78 12.25 -30.65 -39.86
CA GLY A 78 10.80 -30.52 -39.81
C GLY A 78 10.26 -30.01 -38.45
N MET A 79 11.13 -29.61 -37.51
CA MET A 79 10.75 -29.11 -36.20
C MET A 79 10.22 -27.66 -36.30
N ASP A 80 9.20 -27.38 -35.50
CA ASP A 80 8.78 -26.01 -35.13
C ASP A 80 9.52 -25.61 -33.86
N ILE A 81 10.59 -24.84 -34.00
CA ILE A 81 11.50 -24.48 -32.89
C ILE A 81 10.76 -23.70 -31.82
N LEU A 82 9.90 -22.75 -32.21
CA LEU A 82 9.19 -21.93 -31.22
C LEU A 82 8.19 -22.77 -30.40
N ARG A 83 7.56 -23.77 -31.04
CA ARG A 83 6.69 -24.72 -30.32
C ARG A 83 7.49 -25.52 -29.30
N GLU A 84 8.62 -26.05 -29.69
CA GLU A 84 9.50 -26.84 -28.83
C GLU A 84 9.96 -26.00 -27.60
N LEU A 85 10.36 -24.76 -27.82
CA LEU A 85 10.73 -23.83 -26.74
C LEU A 85 9.55 -23.47 -25.86
N SER A 86 8.36 -23.25 -26.43
CA SER A 86 7.12 -23.01 -25.69
C SER A 86 6.77 -24.16 -24.75
N ASP A 87 6.85 -25.38 -25.24
CA ASP A 87 6.55 -26.62 -24.50
C ASP A 87 7.55 -26.80 -23.33
N GLN A 88 8.84 -26.52 -23.55
CA GLN A 88 9.88 -26.63 -22.53
C GLN A 88 9.86 -25.50 -21.49
N THR A 89 9.44 -24.29 -21.87
CA THR A 89 9.41 -23.13 -20.97
C THR A 89 8.04 -22.92 -20.31
N LEU A 90 7.00 -23.59 -20.77
CA LEU A 90 5.60 -23.41 -20.37
C LEU A 90 5.09 -21.98 -20.63
N MET A 91 5.64 -21.31 -21.65
CA MET A 91 5.25 -19.97 -22.06
C MET A 91 4.35 -19.99 -23.28
N HIS A 92 3.42 -19.06 -23.39
CA HIS A 92 2.63 -18.81 -24.60
C HIS A 92 3.54 -18.36 -25.73
N ARG A 93 3.20 -18.74 -26.98
CA ARG A 93 4.00 -18.41 -28.17
C ARG A 93 3.20 -17.68 -29.24
N VAL A 94 3.87 -16.78 -29.97
CA VAL A 94 3.40 -16.21 -31.23
C VAL A 94 4.55 -16.24 -32.21
N TYR A 95 4.35 -16.91 -33.38
CA TYR A 95 5.35 -17.01 -34.45
C TYR A 95 5.02 -16.02 -35.57
N ALA A 96 6.01 -15.26 -36.05
CA ALA A 96 5.89 -14.33 -37.17
C ALA A 96 6.82 -14.77 -38.32
N PRO A 97 6.28 -15.37 -39.39
CA PRO A 97 7.07 -15.78 -40.55
C PRO A 97 7.52 -14.55 -41.34
N ALA A 98 8.79 -14.50 -41.71
CA ALA A 98 9.37 -13.51 -42.61
C ALA A 98 9.49 -14.00 -44.05
N ILE A 99 9.96 -15.25 -44.24
CA ILE A 99 10.17 -15.89 -45.55
C ILE A 99 9.76 -17.36 -45.58
N ASP A 100 9.48 -17.88 -46.76
CA ASP A 100 9.48 -19.31 -47.04
C ASP A 100 10.92 -19.80 -47.14
N TYR A 101 11.26 -20.86 -46.43
CA TYR A 101 12.63 -21.36 -46.39
C TYR A 101 12.67 -22.87 -46.28
N GLN A 102 13.37 -23.51 -47.22
CA GLN A 102 13.62 -24.98 -47.23
C GLN A 102 12.37 -25.87 -46.96
N GLY A 103 11.22 -25.50 -47.54
CA GLY A 103 9.96 -26.23 -47.39
C GLY A 103 9.13 -25.89 -46.15
N GLY A 104 9.64 -25.06 -45.27
CA GLY A 104 8.96 -24.48 -44.11
C GLY A 104 8.99 -22.97 -44.11
N LYS A 105 9.04 -22.35 -42.93
CA LYS A 105 9.10 -20.91 -42.71
C LYS A 105 10.31 -20.54 -41.82
N TYR A 106 10.85 -19.35 -42.04
CA TYR A 106 11.86 -18.75 -41.19
C TYR A 106 11.42 -17.33 -40.78
N GLY A 107 11.69 -16.95 -39.54
CA GLY A 107 11.25 -15.67 -39.02
C GLY A 107 11.63 -15.45 -37.58
N ILE A 108 10.74 -14.76 -36.87
CA ILE A 108 10.89 -14.40 -35.46
C ILE A 108 9.70 -14.91 -34.66
N GLY A 109 9.82 -14.83 -33.34
CA GLY A 109 8.73 -15.15 -32.46
C GLY A 109 8.83 -14.49 -31.09
N LEU A 110 7.79 -14.64 -30.32
CA LEU A 110 7.82 -14.28 -28.91
C LEU A 110 7.38 -15.47 -28.04
N LEU A 111 7.93 -15.51 -26.83
CA LEU A 111 7.42 -16.30 -25.72
C LEU A 111 6.98 -15.36 -24.60
N SER A 112 5.87 -15.66 -23.93
CA SER A 112 5.37 -14.84 -22.83
C SER A 112 4.67 -15.68 -21.76
N LYS A 113 4.79 -15.28 -20.48
CA LYS A 113 4.03 -15.91 -19.39
C LYS A 113 2.53 -15.62 -19.51
N GLU A 114 2.18 -14.41 -19.89
CA GLU A 114 0.82 -13.96 -20.13
C GLU A 114 0.44 -14.20 -21.60
N LYS A 115 -0.80 -14.66 -21.85
CA LYS A 115 -1.30 -14.79 -23.22
C LYS A 115 -1.57 -13.41 -23.81
N PRO A 116 -1.04 -13.08 -25.02
CA PRO A 116 -1.37 -11.83 -25.67
C PRO A 116 -2.87 -11.69 -25.91
N LEU A 117 -3.42 -10.49 -25.70
CA LEU A 117 -4.81 -10.15 -26.03
C LEU A 117 -5.02 -10.12 -27.54
N ASN A 118 -4.04 -9.60 -28.26
CA ASN A 118 -4.03 -9.44 -29.70
C ASN A 118 -2.59 -9.41 -30.24
N TYR A 119 -2.40 -9.72 -31.52
CA TYR A 119 -1.12 -9.58 -32.20
C TYR A 119 -1.29 -9.38 -33.71
N LYS A 120 -0.30 -8.74 -34.34
CA LYS A 120 -0.23 -8.53 -35.78
C LYS A 120 1.20 -8.60 -36.28
N PHE A 121 1.35 -8.79 -37.61
CA PHE A 121 2.62 -8.83 -38.30
C PHE A 121 2.68 -7.71 -39.32
N VAL A 122 3.84 -7.03 -39.40
CA VAL A 122 4.08 -5.95 -40.34
C VAL A 122 5.36 -6.25 -41.12
N PRO A 123 5.29 -6.40 -42.45
CA PRO A 123 6.48 -6.58 -43.27
C PRO A 123 7.44 -5.41 -43.12
N LEU A 124 8.71 -5.71 -42.93
CA LEU A 124 9.79 -4.72 -42.90
C LEU A 124 10.72 -4.90 -44.11
N PRO A 125 11.41 -3.82 -44.55
CA PRO A 125 12.42 -3.87 -45.59
C PRO A 125 13.56 -4.86 -45.29
N GLY A 126 14.04 -5.52 -46.31
CA GLY A 126 15.18 -6.43 -46.24
C GLY A 126 15.47 -6.94 -47.66
N ARG A 127 16.52 -6.40 -48.30
CA ARG A 127 16.90 -6.76 -49.68
C ARG A 127 17.58 -8.10 -49.77
N GLU A 128 18.33 -8.47 -48.73
CA GLU A 128 18.97 -9.77 -48.63
C GLU A 128 17.95 -10.84 -48.22
N GLU A 129 17.10 -10.52 -47.24
CA GLU A 129 16.09 -11.35 -46.65
C GLU A 129 14.96 -10.49 -46.11
N LYS A 130 13.73 -10.76 -46.48
CA LYS A 130 12.56 -10.03 -45.97
C LYS A 130 12.49 -10.12 -44.44
N ARG A 131 12.14 -9.02 -43.81
CA ARG A 131 12.03 -8.89 -42.37
C ARG A 131 10.57 -8.68 -41.93
N VAL A 132 10.32 -8.82 -40.65
CA VAL A 132 8.99 -8.68 -40.07
C VAL A 132 9.07 -8.03 -38.70
N LEU A 133 8.08 -7.20 -38.38
CA LEU A 133 7.78 -6.74 -37.04
C LEU A 133 6.60 -7.57 -36.52
N LEU A 134 6.75 -8.15 -35.35
CA LEU A 134 5.67 -8.74 -34.58
C LEU A 134 5.26 -7.71 -33.51
N VAL A 135 3.98 -7.33 -33.48
CA VAL A 135 3.38 -6.45 -32.45
C VAL A 135 2.38 -7.28 -31.66
N ALA A 136 2.58 -7.43 -30.36
CA ALA A 136 1.70 -8.17 -29.45
C ALA A 136 1.22 -7.25 -28.33
N GLU A 137 -0.09 -7.21 -28.12
CA GLU A 137 -0.72 -6.42 -27.06
C GLU A 137 -1.04 -7.30 -25.86
N PHE A 138 -0.64 -6.85 -24.65
CA PHE A 138 -0.94 -7.44 -23.36
C PHE A 138 -1.83 -6.52 -22.53
N GLU A 139 -2.26 -6.96 -21.36
CA GLU A 139 -3.12 -6.17 -20.48
C GLU A 139 -2.50 -4.82 -20.14
N LYS A 140 -1.22 -4.80 -19.76
CA LYS A 140 -0.54 -3.60 -19.24
C LYS A 140 0.51 -2.99 -20.16
N TYR A 141 0.86 -3.63 -21.27
CA TYR A 141 1.93 -3.17 -22.18
C TYR A 141 1.73 -3.69 -23.60
N VAL A 142 2.50 -3.16 -24.54
CA VAL A 142 2.65 -3.66 -25.90
C VAL A 142 4.10 -4.09 -26.09
N PHE A 143 4.31 -5.26 -26.70
CA PHE A 143 5.62 -5.79 -26.99
C PHE A 143 5.82 -6.01 -28.49
N CYS A 144 6.91 -5.44 -29.02
CA CYS A 144 7.31 -5.58 -30.40
C CYS A 144 8.59 -6.41 -30.48
N ALA A 145 8.61 -7.43 -31.33
CA ALA A 145 9.80 -8.20 -31.66
C ALA A 145 10.18 -8.00 -33.12
N THR A 146 11.48 -7.92 -33.41
CA THR A 146 12.00 -7.75 -34.76
C THR A 146 13.38 -8.39 -34.93
N HIS A 147 13.80 -8.53 -36.20
CA HIS A 147 15.16 -8.82 -36.63
C HIS A 147 15.42 -7.95 -37.86
N PHE A 148 16.32 -6.96 -37.75
CA PHE A 148 16.56 -6.02 -38.85
C PHE A 148 17.42 -6.62 -39.96
N SER A 149 17.35 -6.00 -41.14
CA SER A 149 18.23 -6.26 -42.30
C SER A 149 19.70 -6.02 -41.94
N LEU A 150 20.62 -6.63 -42.66
CA LEU A 150 22.03 -6.31 -42.57
C LEU A 150 22.39 -4.99 -43.27
N THR A 151 21.48 -4.45 -44.10
CA THR A 151 21.68 -3.21 -44.85
C THR A 151 21.12 -2.01 -44.09
N GLU A 152 21.97 -1.01 -43.78
CA GLU A 152 21.62 0.21 -43.04
C GLU A 152 20.42 0.96 -43.63
N ALA A 153 20.33 1.07 -44.97
CA ALA A 153 19.21 1.75 -45.61
C ALA A 153 17.86 1.08 -45.35
N ASP A 154 17.83 -0.26 -45.29
CA ASP A 154 16.62 -1.02 -44.98
C ASP A 154 16.27 -0.90 -43.48
N GLN A 155 17.29 -0.87 -42.61
CA GLN A 155 17.14 -0.64 -41.18
C GLN A 155 16.50 0.73 -40.90
N LEU A 156 17.01 1.80 -41.53
CA LEU A 156 16.47 3.15 -41.42
C LEU A 156 15.04 3.24 -41.97
N ALA A 157 14.74 2.58 -43.09
CA ALA A 157 13.41 2.53 -43.67
C ALA A 157 12.39 1.73 -42.80
N SER A 158 12.87 0.86 -41.93
CA SER A 158 12.01 0.11 -40.96
C SER A 158 11.49 1.00 -39.83
N ILE A 159 12.23 2.04 -39.42
CA ILE A 159 11.88 2.88 -38.26
C ILE A 159 10.53 3.57 -38.42
N PRO A 160 10.23 4.31 -39.53
CA PRO A 160 8.93 4.96 -39.71
C PRO A 160 7.77 3.95 -39.78
N LEU A 161 7.99 2.75 -40.29
CA LEU A 161 6.97 1.69 -40.28
C LEU A 161 6.66 1.22 -38.87
N ILE A 162 7.68 1.03 -38.04
CA ILE A 162 7.49 0.69 -36.62
C ILE A 162 6.76 1.81 -35.89
N LEU A 163 7.18 3.05 -36.05
CA LEU A 163 6.55 4.20 -35.37
C LEU A 163 5.08 4.33 -35.76
N LYS A 164 4.73 4.13 -37.03
CA LYS A 164 3.34 4.16 -37.52
C LYS A 164 2.46 3.14 -36.78
N GLU A 165 3.01 1.98 -36.41
CA GLU A 165 2.26 0.91 -35.74
C GLU A 165 2.06 1.15 -34.25
N ILE A 166 2.92 1.96 -33.62
CA ILE A 166 2.94 2.16 -32.15
C ILE A 166 2.52 3.57 -31.73
N GLU A 167 2.55 4.55 -32.62
CA GLU A 167 2.09 5.91 -32.32
C GLU A 167 0.60 5.91 -31.93
N GLY A 168 0.27 6.62 -30.84
CA GLY A 168 -1.10 6.69 -30.30
C GLY A 168 -1.48 5.55 -29.35
N MET A 169 -0.62 4.57 -29.15
CA MET A 169 -0.86 3.54 -28.12
C MET A 169 -0.77 4.14 -26.72
N GLN A 170 -1.76 3.83 -25.88
CA GLN A 170 -1.87 4.37 -24.51
C GLN A 170 -1.05 3.57 -23.49
N LYS A 171 -0.69 2.33 -23.84
CA LYS A 171 0.12 1.43 -23.01
C LYS A 171 1.61 1.63 -23.26
N PRO A 172 2.49 1.40 -22.29
CA PRO A 172 3.94 1.35 -22.53
C PRO A 172 4.28 0.37 -23.65
N VAL A 173 5.15 0.79 -24.59
CA VAL A 173 5.57 -0.02 -25.75
C VAL A 173 7.04 -0.36 -25.63
N PHE A 174 7.38 -1.63 -25.82
CA PHE A 174 8.76 -2.12 -25.87
C PHE A 174 9.07 -2.76 -27.20
N LEU A 175 10.25 -2.46 -27.75
CA LEU A 175 10.78 -3.09 -28.96
C LEU A 175 12.06 -3.85 -28.60
N ALA A 176 12.11 -5.11 -28.97
CA ALA A 176 13.27 -5.96 -28.70
C ALA A 176 13.67 -6.77 -29.94
N GLY A 177 14.98 -6.98 -30.11
CA GLY A 177 15.50 -7.77 -31.23
C GLY A 177 16.98 -7.57 -31.49
N ASP A 178 17.46 -8.35 -32.44
CA ASP A 178 18.71 -8.13 -33.13
C ASP A 178 18.50 -7.06 -34.19
N LEU A 179 19.07 -5.88 -33.98
CA LEU A 179 18.93 -4.75 -34.90
C LEU A 179 20.05 -4.68 -35.94
N ASN A 180 21.04 -5.58 -35.88
CA ASN A 180 22.20 -5.58 -36.79
C ASN A 180 22.85 -4.19 -36.94
N ALA A 181 22.82 -3.39 -35.86
CA ALA A 181 23.24 -2.00 -35.86
C ALA A 181 24.05 -1.67 -34.61
N HIS A 182 25.22 -1.07 -34.80
CA HIS A 182 26.10 -0.66 -33.71
C HIS A 182 25.53 0.56 -32.94
N PRO A 183 25.90 0.77 -31.66
CA PRO A 183 25.40 1.86 -30.81
C PRO A 183 25.57 3.27 -31.39
N ASP A 184 26.62 3.49 -32.22
CA ASP A 184 26.94 4.78 -32.84
C ASP A 184 26.45 4.92 -34.28
N SER A 185 25.76 3.91 -34.81
CA SER A 185 25.18 3.93 -36.15
C SER A 185 24.08 4.99 -36.33
N PRO A 186 23.81 5.45 -37.55
CA PRO A 186 22.67 6.31 -37.85
C PRO A 186 21.34 5.70 -37.38
N VAL A 187 21.20 4.38 -37.47
CA VAL A 187 19.99 3.63 -37.08
C VAL A 187 19.68 3.78 -35.59
N ILE A 188 20.67 3.51 -34.74
CA ILE A 188 20.49 3.61 -33.28
C ILE A 188 20.33 5.07 -32.86
N LYS A 189 20.99 6.01 -33.53
CA LYS A 189 20.76 7.45 -33.30
C LYS A 189 19.33 7.85 -33.64
N ALA A 190 18.78 7.42 -34.77
CA ALA A 190 17.39 7.69 -35.16
C ALA A 190 16.38 7.05 -34.20
N LEU A 191 16.62 5.82 -33.77
CA LEU A 191 15.77 5.16 -32.75
C LEU A 191 15.79 5.91 -31.42
N ARG A 192 16.94 6.45 -30.99
CA ARG A 192 17.06 7.21 -29.72
C ARG A 192 16.25 8.50 -29.67
N GLU A 193 15.84 9.04 -30.83
CA GLU A 193 14.95 10.21 -30.87
C GLU A 193 13.57 9.90 -30.27
N LYS A 194 13.12 8.65 -30.39
CA LYS A 194 11.78 8.20 -29.96
C LYS A 194 11.79 7.11 -28.90
N PHE A 195 12.93 6.44 -28.69
CA PHE A 195 13.07 5.33 -27.77
C PHE A 195 14.17 5.56 -26.73
N ARG A 196 13.99 5.04 -25.54
CA ARG A 196 15.04 4.86 -24.53
C ARG A 196 15.66 3.47 -24.71
N VAL A 197 16.97 3.41 -24.83
CA VAL A 197 17.70 2.13 -24.82
C VAL A 197 17.71 1.60 -23.39
N LEU A 198 17.20 0.39 -23.19
CA LEU A 198 17.08 -0.26 -21.89
C LEU A 198 18.20 -1.28 -21.63
N THR A 199 18.93 -1.69 -22.69
CA THR A 199 20.10 -2.58 -22.58
C THR A 199 21.39 -1.78 -22.38
N ASN A 200 22.45 -2.45 -21.92
CA ASN A 200 23.78 -1.85 -21.75
C ASN A 200 24.55 -1.88 -23.09
N VAL A 201 24.58 -0.78 -23.79
CA VAL A 201 25.26 -0.64 -25.09
C VAL A 201 26.80 -0.73 -25.02
N LYS A 202 27.40 -0.77 -23.82
CA LYS A 202 28.84 -0.94 -23.63
C LYS A 202 29.24 -2.40 -23.46
N THR A 203 28.29 -3.30 -23.37
CA THR A 203 28.52 -4.75 -23.25
C THR A 203 28.16 -5.40 -24.57
N PRO A 204 29.12 -5.95 -25.31
CA PRO A 204 28.87 -6.57 -26.59
C PRO A 204 28.08 -7.88 -26.43
N THR A 205 27.34 -8.26 -27.50
CA THR A 205 26.45 -9.41 -27.53
C THR A 205 26.85 -10.47 -28.56
N PHE A 206 27.66 -10.08 -29.54
CA PHE A 206 28.07 -10.94 -30.66
C PHE A 206 29.59 -10.82 -30.94
N PRO A 207 30.30 -11.90 -31.35
CA PRO A 207 29.87 -13.29 -31.22
C PRO A 207 29.85 -13.75 -29.75
N ALA A 208 29.11 -14.81 -29.42
CA ALA A 208 28.82 -15.19 -28.04
C ALA A 208 30.04 -15.62 -27.21
N ASP A 209 31.05 -16.26 -27.83
CA ASP A 209 32.29 -16.70 -27.16
C ASP A 209 33.22 -15.53 -26.84
N GLU A 210 33.53 -14.68 -27.85
CA GLU A 210 34.38 -13.50 -27.71
C GLU A 210 33.65 -12.24 -28.20
N PRO A 211 32.70 -11.68 -27.42
CA PRO A 211 31.85 -10.59 -27.88
C PRO A 211 32.63 -9.33 -28.22
N LYS A 212 32.34 -8.79 -29.42
CA LYS A 212 32.97 -7.58 -29.96
C LYS A 212 31.94 -6.53 -30.37
N GLU A 213 30.72 -6.96 -30.73
CA GLU A 213 29.68 -6.11 -31.29
C GLU A 213 28.45 -6.09 -30.37
N CYS A 214 27.84 -4.91 -30.21
CA CYS A 214 26.57 -4.75 -29.50
C CYS A 214 25.50 -4.47 -30.58
N ILE A 215 24.72 -5.48 -30.91
CA ILE A 215 23.69 -5.42 -31.97
C ILE A 215 22.30 -5.88 -31.52
N ASP A 216 22.21 -6.44 -30.31
CA ASP A 216 20.94 -6.87 -29.69
C ASP A 216 20.46 -5.83 -28.68
N TYR A 217 19.19 -5.42 -28.80
CA TYR A 217 18.63 -4.33 -28.00
C TYR A 217 17.26 -4.64 -27.42
N ILE A 218 16.98 -3.99 -26.29
CA ILE A 218 15.64 -3.77 -25.74
C ILE A 218 15.46 -2.26 -25.63
N LEU A 219 14.41 -1.75 -26.24
CA LEU A 219 14.08 -0.35 -26.33
C LEU A 219 12.69 -0.11 -25.74
N GLY A 220 12.49 1.00 -25.03
CA GLY A 220 11.18 1.46 -24.59
C GLY A 220 10.77 2.73 -25.30
N TYR A 221 9.59 2.78 -25.89
CA TYR A 221 9.07 3.98 -26.58
C TYR A 221 8.93 5.12 -25.57
N ALA A 222 9.57 6.24 -25.86
CA ALA A 222 9.70 7.33 -24.90
C ALA A 222 8.62 8.40 -25.04
N GLY A 223 7.84 8.46 -26.07
CA GLY A 223 6.74 9.41 -26.27
C GLY A 223 6.80 10.67 -25.39
N ASN A 224 5.67 11.30 -25.13
CA ASN A 224 5.55 12.41 -24.15
C ASN A 224 5.46 11.90 -22.69
N ASP A 225 4.96 10.68 -22.49
CA ASP A 225 4.88 9.97 -21.21
C ASP A 225 5.17 8.48 -21.45
N PRO A 226 6.38 8.01 -21.17
CA PRO A 226 6.76 6.63 -21.46
C PRO A 226 5.99 5.59 -20.61
N GLY A 227 5.42 5.98 -19.48
CA GLY A 227 4.67 5.07 -18.60
C GLY A 227 5.48 3.93 -17.98
N PHE A 228 6.82 4.04 -17.98
CA PHE A 228 7.73 3.04 -17.40
C PHE A 228 9.06 3.66 -16.92
N ALA A 229 9.75 2.94 -16.03
CA ALA A 229 11.13 3.23 -15.63
C ALA A 229 12.01 2.00 -15.74
N GLY A 230 13.19 2.14 -16.34
CA GLY A 230 14.22 1.08 -16.34
C GLY A 230 14.78 0.88 -14.93
N LEU A 231 14.80 -0.37 -14.47
CA LEU A 231 15.33 -0.76 -13.16
C LEU A 231 16.72 -1.35 -13.28
N SER A 232 16.88 -2.40 -14.08
CA SER A 232 18.13 -3.11 -14.29
C SER A 232 18.25 -3.63 -15.72
N ASN A 233 19.47 -3.94 -16.14
CA ASN A 233 19.74 -4.61 -17.40
C ASN A 233 21.00 -5.46 -17.30
N SER A 234 21.13 -6.42 -18.22
CA SER A 234 22.34 -7.26 -18.33
C SER A 234 22.43 -7.92 -19.70
N VAL A 235 23.67 -8.16 -20.13
CA VAL A 235 23.99 -9.14 -21.16
C VAL A 235 24.42 -10.40 -20.45
N ARG A 236 23.82 -11.55 -20.77
CA ARG A 236 24.10 -12.80 -20.06
C ARG A 236 25.23 -13.57 -20.71
N ASN A 237 26.12 -14.06 -19.89
CA ASN A 237 27.22 -14.90 -20.36
C ASN A 237 26.67 -16.29 -20.71
N GLU A 238 26.28 -16.48 -21.97
CA GLU A 238 25.87 -17.74 -22.57
C GLU A 238 26.72 -17.98 -23.84
N PRO A 239 27.94 -18.51 -23.69
CA PRO A 239 28.94 -18.47 -24.75
C PRO A 239 28.82 -19.60 -25.78
N VAL A 240 27.86 -20.51 -25.63
CA VAL A 240 27.78 -21.72 -26.45
C VAL A 240 26.43 -21.98 -27.09
N ALA A 241 25.34 -21.58 -26.41
CA ALA A 241 23.98 -21.96 -26.80
C ALA A 241 23.51 -21.35 -28.14
N SER A 242 24.07 -20.20 -28.51
CA SER A 242 23.89 -19.49 -29.77
C SER A 242 25.19 -18.76 -30.12
N ASP A 243 25.27 -18.13 -31.26
CA ASP A 243 26.33 -17.18 -31.64
C ASP A 243 26.08 -15.77 -31.08
N HIS A 244 24.90 -15.48 -30.51
CA HIS A 244 24.58 -14.29 -29.76
C HIS A 244 24.44 -14.55 -28.27
N ARG A 245 24.71 -13.52 -27.46
CA ARG A 245 24.39 -13.52 -26.03
C ARG A 245 23.03 -12.89 -25.79
N PRO A 246 22.18 -13.48 -24.92
CA PRO A 246 20.88 -12.90 -24.64
C PRO A 246 21.01 -11.59 -23.84
N VAL A 247 20.17 -10.61 -24.18
CA VAL A 247 20.03 -9.34 -23.48
C VAL A 247 18.76 -9.32 -22.65
N PHE A 248 18.84 -8.67 -21.52
CA PHE A 248 17.77 -8.62 -20.53
C PHE A 248 17.60 -7.21 -19.98
N ALA A 249 16.37 -6.79 -19.77
CA ALA A 249 16.01 -5.56 -19.09
C ALA A 249 14.82 -5.80 -18.14
N GLU A 250 14.86 -5.13 -17.00
CA GLU A 250 13.77 -5.09 -16.04
C GLU A 250 13.25 -3.67 -15.97
N VAL A 251 11.94 -3.51 -16.11
CA VAL A 251 11.28 -2.20 -16.10
C VAL A 251 10.11 -2.22 -15.12
N ARG A 252 9.83 -1.07 -14.51
CA ARG A 252 8.62 -0.84 -13.73
C ARG A 252 7.61 -0.11 -14.59
N LEU A 253 6.39 -0.65 -14.68
CA LEU A 253 5.27 -0.03 -15.36
C LEU A 253 4.53 0.91 -14.41
N LYS A 254 3.93 1.98 -14.94
CA LYS A 254 3.07 2.88 -14.16
C LYS A 254 1.82 2.16 -13.66
N THR A 255 1.41 2.55 -12.47
CA THR A 255 0.18 2.07 -11.85
C THR A 255 -1.00 2.91 -12.34
N PRO A 256 -2.15 2.32 -12.73
CA PRO A 256 -3.35 3.08 -13.05
C PRO A 256 -3.75 3.99 -11.88
N GLU A 257 -4.24 5.19 -12.18
CA GLU A 257 -4.62 6.20 -11.16
C GLU A 257 -5.55 5.61 -10.08
N LYS A 258 -6.57 4.85 -10.50
CA LYS A 258 -7.56 4.20 -9.62
C LYS A 258 -6.95 3.20 -8.62
N ASP A 259 -5.74 2.70 -8.88
CA ASP A 259 -5.06 1.66 -8.08
C ASP A 259 -3.93 2.24 -7.20
N ILE A 260 -3.74 3.57 -7.18
CA ILE A 260 -2.70 4.23 -6.38
C ILE A 260 -3.10 4.31 -4.91
N PHE A 261 -4.33 4.77 -4.60
CA PHE A 261 -4.80 4.87 -3.22
C PHE A 261 -5.16 3.50 -2.64
N ARG A 262 -4.69 3.26 -1.42
CA ARG A 262 -5.01 2.06 -0.64
C ARG A 262 -6.12 2.30 0.37
N THR A 263 -6.21 3.51 0.92
CA THR A 263 -7.26 3.92 1.86
C THR A 263 -7.90 5.23 1.40
N CYS A 264 -9.14 5.47 1.83
CA CYS A 264 -9.66 6.83 1.88
C CYS A 264 -8.80 7.67 2.84
N PRO A 265 -8.74 9.00 2.68
CA PRO A 265 -8.13 9.87 3.68
C PRO A 265 -8.91 9.82 4.99
N TYR A 266 -8.22 10.00 6.11
CA TYR A 266 -8.82 10.11 7.43
C TYR A 266 -8.17 11.25 8.21
N LEU A 267 -9.00 11.97 8.97
CA LEU A 267 -8.65 13.16 9.73
C LEU A 267 -8.28 12.78 11.17
N GLN A 268 -7.20 13.36 11.67
CA GLN A 268 -6.73 13.14 13.02
C GLN A 268 -6.26 14.45 13.67
N ASN A 269 -6.21 14.50 15.00
CA ASN A 269 -5.64 15.60 15.78
C ASN A 269 -6.13 16.99 15.36
N PRO A 270 -7.44 17.31 15.47
CA PRO A 270 -7.96 18.66 15.22
C PRO A 270 -7.65 19.58 16.43
N VAL A 271 -6.36 19.81 16.70
CA VAL A 271 -5.86 20.52 17.87
C VAL A 271 -4.89 21.64 17.44
N ASP A 272 -4.67 22.62 18.30
CA ASP A 272 -3.70 23.70 18.08
C ASP A 272 -3.87 24.42 16.72
N ASN A 273 -5.12 24.70 16.34
CA ASN A 273 -5.48 25.31 15.06
C ASN A 273 -4.94 24.58 13.83
N GLY A 274 -4.93 23.26 13.90
CA GLY A 274 -4.51 22.41 12.80
C GLY A 274 -5.20 21.05 12.82
N ILE A 275 -5.05 20.32 11.73
CA ILE A 275 -5.58 18.96 11.57
C ILE A 275 -4.61 18.13 10.73
N THR A 276 -4.48 16.86 11.03
CA THR A 276 -3.67 15.94 10.24
C THR A 276 -4.55 15.16 9.29
N VAL A 277 -4.19 15.15 8.00
CA VAL A 277 -4.79 14.32 6.98
C VAL A 277 -3.86 13.13 6.73
N SER A 278 -4.38 11.93 6.93
CA SER A 278 -3.64 10.68 6.80
C SER A 278 -4.26 9.78 5.72
N TRP A 279 -3.43 9.05 4.97
CA TRP A 279 -3.87 8.03 4.02
C TRP A 279 -2.72 7.11 3.64
N LEU A 280 -3.03 6.01 2.95
CA LEU A 280 -2.05 5.07 2.44
C LEU A 280 -2.18 4.90 0.93
N THR A 281 -1.06 4.55 0.31
CA THR A 281 -0.98 4.20 -1.11
C THR A 281 -0.40 2.81 -1.31
N TYR A 282 -0.72 2.17 -2.45
CA TYR A 282 -0.15 0.87 -2.82
C TYR A 282 1.27 0.98 -3.40
N VAL A 283 1.63 2.17 -3.89
CA VAL A 283 2.90 2.45 -4.54
C VAL A 283 3.61 3.62 -3.85
N PRO A 284 4.95 3.73 -3.96
CA PRO A 284 5.65 4.90 -3.42
C PRO A 284 5.28 6.14 -4.21
N VAL A 285 4.97 7.22 -3.50
CA VAL A 285 4.49 8.46 -4.12
C VAL A 285 5.17 9.71 -3.54
N TYR A 286 5.05 10.82 -4.26
CA TYR A 286 5.11 12.16 -3.73
C TYR A 286 3.68 12.63 -3.44
N SER A 287 3.40 12.97 -2.18
CA SER A 287 2.06 13.29 -1.70
C SER A 287 1.93 14.71 -1.22
N TRP A 288 0.72 15.29 -1.38
CA TRP A 288 0.34 16.60 -0.84
C TRP A 288 -1.16 16.67 -0.59
N VAL A 289 -1.57 17.65 0.21
CA VAL A 289 -2.96 18.02 0.40
C VAL A 289 -3.20 19.36 -0.26
N GLU A 290 -4.25 19.47 -1.05
CA GLU A 290 -4.80 20.74 -1.51
C GLU A 290 -5.99 21.11 -0.63
N TYR A 291 -5.99 22.30 -0.04
CA TYR A 291 -7.02 22.73 0.90
C TYR A 291 -7.27 24.24 0.85
N GLY A 292 -8.48 24.65 1.22
CA GLY A 292 -8.87 26.06 1.26
C GLY A 292 -10.33 26.23 1.67
N THR A 293 -10.74 27.45 1.91
CA THR A 293 -12.14 27.81 2.15
C THR A 293 -12.95 27.91 0.86
N ASP A 294 -12.25 27.94 -0.25
CA ASP A 294 -12.75 28.01 -1.61
C ASP A 294 -12.02 27.00 -2.49
N ARG A 295 -12.74 26.31 -3.38
CA ARG A 295 -12.18 25.30 -4.29
C ARG A 295 -11.34 25.89 -5.42
N GLU A 296 -11.47 27.18 -5.70
CA GLU A 296 -10.72 27.88 -6.74
C GLU A 296 -9.39 28.43 -6.21
N ASN A 297 -9.26 28.61 -4.88
CA ASN A 297 -8.11 29.21 -4.20
C ASN A 297 -7.51 28.24 -3.17
N LEU A 298 -6.86 27.21 -3.64
CA LEU A 298 -6.31 26.16 -2.79
C LEU A 298 -4.84 26.44 -2.41
N LYS A 299 -4.55 26.20 -1.14
CA LYS A 299 -3.18 26.08 -0.63
C LYS A 299 -2.72 24.63 -0.84
N LYS A 300 -1.40 24.44 -0.96
CA LYS A 300 -0.76 23.12 -1.02
C LYS A 300 0.06 22.90 0.24
N ALA A 301 -0.19 21.77 0.93
CA ALA A 301 0.59 21.33 2.08
C ALA A 301 1.31 20.01 1.77
N HIS A 302 2.53 19.86 2.29
CA HIS A 302 3.31 18.62 2.31
C HIS A 302 4.20 18.62 3.55
N THR A 303 4.65 17.45 3.98
CA THR A 303 5.51 17.34 5.16
C THR A 303 6.97 17.60 4.78
N LEU A 304 7.61 18.50 5.52
CA LEU A 304 9.03 18.82 5.40
C LEU A 304 9.80 18.32 6.62
N VAL A 305 10.95 17.71 6.39
CA VAL A 305 11.93 17.38 7.42
C VAL A 305 13.28 17.92 6.97
N ASP A 306 13.86 18.80 7.75
CA ASP A 306 15.17 19.42 7.47
C ASP A 306 15.28 20.00 6.04
N GLY A 307 14.17 20.59 5.53
CA GLY A 307 14.08 21.18 4.20
C GLY A 307 13.81 20.17 3.07
N GLN A 308 13.69 18.89 3.36
CA GLN A 308 13.34 17.85 2.39
C GLN A 308 11.86 17.49 2.48
N VAL A 309 11.21 17.33 1.32
CA VAL A 309 9.84 16.82 1.24
C VAL A 309 9.85 15.31 1.51
N ILE A 310 9.05 14.87 2.45
CA ILE A 310 8.81 13.43 2.66
C ILE A 310 8.08 12.88 1.44
N CYS A 311 8.71 11.95 0.74
CA CYS A 311 8.17 11.28 -0.43
C CYS A 311 8.79 9.88 -0.59
N ASN A 312 8.41 9.15 -1.64
CA ASN A 312 8.87 7.79 -1.90
C ASN A 312 8.52 6.80 -0.77
N ASN A 313 7.36 7.00 -0.18
CA ASN A 313 6.79 6.22 0.91
C ASN A 313 5.33 5.85 0.62
N PHE A 314 4.74 5.01 1.49
CA PHE A 314 3.40 4.42 1.34
C PHE A 314 2.39 4.93 2.37
N ILE A 315 2.86 5.50 3.48
CA ILE A 315 2.05 6.04 4.56
C ILE A 315 2.27 7.55 4.58
N HIS A 316 1.18 8.28 4.54
CA HIS A 316 1.20 9.74 4.42
C HIS A 316 0.46 10.35 5.61
N LYS A 317 1.12 11.30 6.27
CA LYS A 317 0.56 12.15 7.32
C LYS A 317 0.96 13.57 7.02
N ILE A 318 0.01 14.41 6.71
CA ILE A 318 0.24 15.83 6.39
C ILE A 318 -0.54 16.70 7.33
N ARG A 319 0.16 17.46 8.15
CA ARG A 319 -0.41 18.44 9.05
C ARG A 319 -0.79 19.71 8.30
N LEU A 320 -2.01 20.16 8.51
CA LEU A 320 -2.51 21.47 8.08
C LEU A 320 -2.54 22.35 9.31
N ASP A 321 -1.74 23.40 9.34
CA ASP A 321 -1.63 24.33 10.46
C ASP A 321 -2.14 25.73 10.11
N GLY A 322 -2.38 26.55 11.13
CA GLY A 322 -2.86 27.92 10.97
C GLY A 322 -4.28 27.99 10.42
N LEU A 323 -5.11 27.03 10.79
CA LEU A 323 -6.52 26.99 10.43
C LEU A 323 -7.34 27.87 11.39
N GLU A 324 -8.34 28.56 10.84
CA GLU A 324 -9.20 29.43 11.63
C GLU A 324 -10.27 28.61 12.38
N PRO A 325 -10.46 28.83 13.69
CA PRO A 325 -11.50 28.18 14.46
C PRO A 325 -12.90 28.42 13.87
N GLY A 326 -13.72 27.35 13.83
CA GLY A 326 -15.09 27.38 13.30
C GLY A 326 -15.19 27.44 11.77
N GLN A 327 -14.08 27.54 11.07
CA GLN A 327 -14.06 27.63 9.61
C GLN A 327 -14.16 26.24 8.99
N THR A 328 -15.01 26.12 7.95
CA THR A 328 -15.07 24.92 7.10
C THR A 328 -14.07 25.03 5.96
N TYR A 329 -13.31 23.96 5.74
CA TYR A 329 -12.33 23.81 4.68
C TYR A 329 -12.73 22.71 3.72
N TYR A 330 -12.55 22.96 2.42
CA TYR A 330 -12.47 21.92 1.40
C TYR A 330 -11.05 21.36 1.38
N TYR A 331 -10.90 20.06 1.16
CA TYR A 331 -9.60 19.45 0.93
C TYR A 331 -9.70 18.24 0.00
N ARG A 332 -8.58 17.92 -0.64
CA ARG A 332 -8.36 16.65 -1.32
C ARG A 332 -6.92 16.20 -1.14
N VAL A 333 -6.68 14.91 -1.19
CA VAL A 333 -5.34 14.33 -1.18
C VAL A 333 -4.90 14.02 -2.59
N CYS A 334 -3.63 14.27 -2.88
CA CYS A 334 -3.00 14.05 -4.15
C CYS A 334 -1.75 13.18 -3.96
N SER A 335 -1.55 12.19 -4.83
CA SER A 335 -0.43 11.25 -4.75
C SER A 335 0.11 10.97 -6.14
N LYS A 336 1.35 11.43 -6.40
CA LYS A 336 2.06 11.21 -7.66
C LYS A 336 3.01 10.04 -7.52
N GLU A 337 2.78 8.97 -8.29
CA GLU A 337 3.61 7.78 -8.26
C GLU A 337 5.08 8.08 -8.55
N ILE A 338 5.98 7.41 -7.85
CA ILE A 338 7.42 7.44 -8.09
C ILE A 338 7.85 6.06 -8.62
N LEU A 339 8.13 5.98 -9.91
CA LEU A 339 8.59 4.76 -10.57
C LEU A 339 10.07 4.49 -10.30
N SER A 340 10.88 5.54 -10.21
CA SER A 340 12.30 5.47 -9.92
C SER A 340 12.76 6.73 -9.19
N TYR A 341 13.54 6.53 -8.12
CA TYR A 341 14.11 7.61 -7.32
C TYR A 341 15.64 7.43 -7.21
N ARG A 342 16.40 8.12 -8.05
CA ARG A 342 17.88 8.09 -8.07
C ARG A 342 18.42 9.49 -7.78
N ALA A 343 19.70 9.59 -7.39
CA ALA A 343 20.33 10.85 -7.01
C ALA A 343 20.07 12.01 -7.98
N TYR A 344 20.22 11.79 -9.28
CA TYR A 344 20.08 12.82 -10.31
C TYR A 344 18.95 12.56 -11.31
N SER A 345 18.10 11.54 -11.07
CA SER A 345 17.02 11.17 -11.98
C SER A 345 15.83 10.61 -11.17
N LYS A 346 14.67 11.23 -11.37
CA LYS A 346 13.39 10.73 -10.87
C LYS A 346 12.47 10.49 -12.05
N VAL A 347 11.76 9.38 -12.03
CA VAL A 347 10.72 9.06 -13.01
C VAL A 347 9.42 8.93 -12.26
N PHE A 348 8.43 9.68 -12.68
CA PHE A 348 7.10 9.67 -12.09
C PHE A 348 6.13 8.89 -12.97
N GLY A 349 5.12 8.31 -12.33
CA GLY A 349 3.95 7.72 -12.95
C GLY A 349 2.75 8.65 -12.85
N GLU A 350 1.55 8.06 -12.72
CA GLU A 350 0.30 8.79 -12.66
C GLU A 350 0.15 9.62 -11.37
N THR A 351 -0.74 10.60 -11.42
CA THR A 351 -1.14 11.39 -10.26
C THR A 351 -2.60 11.10 -9.93
N ALA A 352 -2.83 10.42 -8.82
CA ALA A 352 -4.17 10.18 -8.30
C ALA A 352 -4.59 11.32 -7.38
N MET A 353 -5.86 11.71 -7.47
CA MET A 353 -6.48 12.72 -6.62
C MET A 353 -7.83 12.20 -6.13
N THR A 354 -8.16 12.48 -4.86
CA THR A 354 -9.50 12.20 -4.35
C THR A 354 -10.49 13.28 -4.78
N GLU A 355 -11.78 12.96 -4.70
CA GLU A 355 -12.80 13.99 -4.70
C GLU A 355 -12.62 14.93 -3.48
N PHE A 356 -13.15 16.14 -3.59
CA PHE A 356 -13.14 17.09 -2.49
C PHE A 356 -14.00 16.61 -1.32
N GLN A 357 -13.41 16.61 -0.14
CA GLN A 357 -14.09 16.45 1.15
C GLN A 357 -14.10 17.77 1.90
N THR A 358 -14.82 17.82 3.02
CA THR A 358 -14.86 19.00 3.88
C THR A 358 -14.64 18.59 5.34
N PHE A 359 -14.02 19.47 6.11
CA PHE A 359 -14.01 19.41 7.56
C PHE A 359 -14.22 20.81 8.14
N THR A 360 -14.73 20.87 9.36
CA THR A 360 -14.88 22.14 10.09
C THR A 360 -13.98 22.12 11.31
N MET A 361 -13.18 23.16 11.50
CA MET A 361 -12.35 23.29 12.68
C MET A 361 -13.21 23.55 13.92
N PRO A 362 -12.82 23.03 15.10
CA PRO A 362 -13.50 23.35 16.34
C PRO A 362 -13.64 24.85 16.53
N ASN A 363 -14.82 25.31 16.90
CA ASN A 363 -15.05 26.73 17.16
C ASN A 363 -14.53 27.10 18.56
N GLY A 364 -13.61 28.06 18.64
CA GLY A 364 -13.09 28.52 19.94
C GLY A 364 -14.11 29.24 20.84
N GLY A 365 -15.27 29.63 20.30
CA GLY A 365 -16.36 30.29 21.02
C GLY A 365 -17.57 29.43 21.33
N ASP A 366 -17.73 28.31 20.60
CA ASP A 366 -18.77 27.30 20.83
C ASP A 366 -18.14 26.10 21.53
N ASN A 367 -18.59 25.88 22.76
CA ASN A 367 -18.05 24.83 23.63
C ASN A 367 -18.86 23.54 23.56
N ASP A 368 -19.89 23.49 22.71
CA ASP A 368 -20.73 22.32 22.53
C ASP A 368 -20.01 21.30 21.64
N PHE A 369 -20.17 20.03 21.96
CA PHE A 369 -19.71 18.94 21.13
C PHE A 369 -20.46 17.63 21.41
N THR A 370 -20.40 16.71 20.47
CA THR A 370 -20.77 15.31 20.63
C THR A 370 -19.61 14.42 20.19
N ALA A 371 -19.11 13.61 21.12
CA ALA A 371 -18.07 12.60 20.85
C ALA A 371 -18.67 11.20 20.93
N VAL A 372 -18.34 10.34 19.97
CA VAL A 372 -18.68 8.92 20.00
C VAL A 372 -17.43 8.12 20.39
N ILE A 373 -17.58 7.16 21.31
CA ILE A 373 -16.46 6.38 21.83
C ILE A 373 -16.76 4.90 21.64
N PHE A 374 -15.93 4.23 20.83
CA PHE A 374 -15.89 2.78 20.65
C PHE A 374 -14.69 2.21 21.40
N ASN A 375 -14.81 0.96 21.86
CA ASN A 375 -13.75 0.26 22.59
C ASN A 375 -13.89 -1.25 22.40
N ASP A 376 -12.83 -2.03 22.64
CA ASP A 376 -12.81 -3.49 22.66
C ASP A 376 -13.55 -4.13 21.47
N ILE A 377 -13.34 -3.62 20.26
CA ILE A 377 -14.00 -4.14 19.05
C ILE A 377 -13.37 -5.47 18.62
N HIS A 378 -12.07 -5.68 18.85
CA HIS A 378 -11.31 -6.91 18.54
C HIS A 378 -11.55 -7.42 17.10
N LYS A 379 -11.54 -6.52 16.12
CA LYS A 379 -11.82 -6.82 14.71
C LYS A 379 -13.20 -7.45 14.44
N GLN A 380 -14.15 -7.36 15.36
CA GLN A 380 -15.52 -7.89 15.18
C GLN A 380 -16.39 -6.90 14.43
N HIS A 381 -16.28 -6.91 13.08
CA HIS A 381 -16.95 -5.95 12.22
C HIS A 381 -18.48 -5.96 12.38
N GLN A 382 -19.10 -7.12 12.57
CA GLN A 382 -20.55 -7.22 12.79
C GLN A 382 -20.99 -6.55 14.08
N THR A 383 -20.21 -6.71 15.16
CA THR A 383 -20.47 -6.04 16.44
C THR A 383 -20.30 -4.55 16.30
N PHE A 384 -19.23 -4.11 15.61
CA PHE A 384 -19.02 -2.69 15.31
C PHE A 384 -20.17 -2.09 14.51
N ASP A 385 -20.66 -2.80 13.47
CA ASP A 385 -21.82 -2.37 12.69
C ASP A 385 -23.08 -2.19 13.54
N ALA A 386 -23.33 -3.11 14.47
CA ALA A 386 -24.46 -3.01 15.38
C ALA A 386 -24.35 -1.79 16.31
N LEU A 387 -23.15 -1.54 16.86
CA LEU A 387 -22.88 -0.36 17.70
C LEU A 387 -23.00 0.94 16.89
N TYR A 388 -22.40 0.99 15.70
CA TYR A 388 -22.49 2.15 14.82
C TYR A 388 -23.93 2.49 14.45
N ASN A 389 -24.77 1.49 14.22
CA ASN A 389 -26.19 1.70 13.93
C ASN A 389 -26.94 2.42 15.05
N GLN A 390 -26.46 2.39 16.29
CA GLN A 390 -27.06 3.10 17.42
C GLN A 390 -26.70 4.59 17.45
N VAL A 391 -25.64 4.99 16.73
CA VAL A 391 -25.11 6.36 16.75
C VAL A 391 -25.03 7.02 15.39
N LYS A 392 -25.32 6.33 14.29
CA LYS A 392 -25.23 6.86 12.92
C LYS A 392 -26.15 8.06 12.63
N GLY A 393 -27.17 8.28 13.46
CA GLY A 393 -28.08 9.41 13.38
C GLY A 393 -27.67 10.62 14.21
N GLU A 394 -26.65 10.47 15.05
CA GLU A 394 -26.11 11.56 15.86
C GLU A 394 -25.18 12.44 14.98
N ASN A 395 -25.26 13.76 15.16
CA ASN A 395 -24.25 14.68 14.63
C ASN A 395 -23.10 14.71 15.62
N TYR A 396 -22.04 13.95 15.36
CA TYR A 396 -20.85 13.94 16.21
C TYR A 396 -19.70 14.69 15.57
N ASP A 397 -18.91 15.34 16.43
CA ASP A 397 -17.79 16.18 16.03
C ASP A 397 -16.48 15.41 15.91
N PHE A 398 -16.33 14.33 16.69
CA PHE A 398 -15.17 13.45 16.65
C PHE A 398 -15.46 12.07 17.24
N VAL A 399 -14.59 11.12 16.94
CA VAL A 399 -14.71 9.72 17.38
C VAL A 399 -13.44 9.31 18.11
N PHE A 400 -13.61 8.60 19.24
CA PHE A 400 -12.53 7.85 19.91
C PHE A 400 -12.66 6.36 19.64
N PHE A 401 -11.55 5.74 19.26
CA PHE A 401 -11.32 4.31 19.34
C PHE A 401 -10.43 4.05 20.58
N ASN A 402 -11.04 3.68 21.69
CA ASN A 402 -10.40 3.62 23.01
C ASN A 402 -9.77 2.25 23.30
N GLY A 403 -8.88 1.79 22.43
CA GLY A 403 -8.08 0.57 22.56
C GLY A 403 -8.82 -0.73 22.20
N ASP A 404 -8.03 -1.76 21.94
CA ASP A 404 -8.43 -3.10 21.55
C ASP A 404 -9.41 -3.11 20.35
N CYS A 405 -9.18 -2.22 19.41
CA CYS A 405 -9.94 -2.11 18.17
C CYS A 405 -9.25 -2.84 17.01
N ILE A 406 -7.91 -2.67 16.90
CA ILE A 406 -7.04 -3.34 15.90
C ILE A 406 -6.21 -4.40 16.63
N ASP A 407 -6.87 -5.48 16.93
CA ASP A 407 -6.41 -6.57 17.78
C ASP A 407 -5.24 -7.36 17.17
N ASP A 408 -4.16 -7.54 17.96
CA ASP A 408 -3.01 -8.41 17.66
C ASP A 408 -2.58 -8.35 16.17
N PRO A 409 -2.19 -7.17 15.61
CA PRO A 409 -1.92 -7.05 14.19
C PRO A 409 -0.65 -7.82 13.80
N ASN A 410 -0.79 -8.79 12.89
CA ASN A 410 0.32 -9.60 12.41
C ASN A 410 1.13 -8.91 11.32
N ASN A 411 0.46 -8.13 10.48
CA ASN A 411 1.07 -7.39 9.38
C ASN A 411 0.28 -6.11 9.08
N GLU A 412 0.85 -5.28 8.19
CA GLU A 412 0.23 -4.01 7.80
C GLU A 412 -1.13 -4.20 7.13
N ASP A 413 -1.29 -5.22 6.28
CA ASP A 413 -2.53 -5.44 5.54
C ASP A 413 -3.71 -5.73 6.48
N GLU A 414 -3.48 -6.52 7.52
CA GLU A 414 -4.48 -6.79 8.57
C GLU A 414 -4.87 -5.53 9.35
N ALA A 415 -3.87 -4.74 9.75
CA ALA A 415 -4.09 -3.49 10.47
C ALA A 415 -4.85 -2.47 9.60
N VAL A 416 -4.42 -2.28 8.36
CA VAL A 416 -5.03 -1.34 7.41
C VAL A 416 -6.44 -1.76 7.01
N PHE A 417 -6.72 -3.07 6.90
CA PHE A 417 -8.07 -3.57 6.64
C PHE A 417 -9.05 -3.14 7.74
N SER A 418 -8.69 -3.38 9.01
CA SER A 418 -9.52 -2.98 10.16
C SER A 418 -9.64 -1.47 10.28
N LEU A 419 -8.52 -0.74 10.16
CA LEU A 419 -8.49 0.72 10.16
C LEU A 419 -9.42 1.32 9.10
N SER A 420 -9.33 0.84 7.86
CA SER A 420 -10.16 1.33 6.75
C SER A 420 -11.63 1.04 6.99
N TYR A 421 -11.95 -0.14 7.51
CA TYR A 421 -13.32 -0.51 7.82
C TYR A 421 -13.95 0.46 8.84
N PHE A 422 -13.25 0.73 9.93
CA PHE A 422 -13.73 1.62 10.99
C PHE A 422 -13.82 3.06 10.50
N ASN A 423 -12.77 3.57 9.86
CA ASN A 423 -12.70 4.94 9.36
C ASN A 423 -13.80 5.22 8.32
N ASN A 424 -13.97 4.34 7.35
CA ASN A 424 -15.01 4.52 6.32
C ASN A 424 -16.42 4.52 6.93
N LYS A 425 -16.65 3.70 7.96
CA LYS A 425 -17.95 3.60 8.61
C LYS A 425 -18.33 4.87 9.36
N VAL A 426 -17.36 5.44 10.12
CA VAL A 426 -17.62 6.66 10.90
C VAL A 426 -17.45 7.94 10.09
N GLY A 427 -17.08 7.87 8.81
CA GLY A 427 -16.85 9.04 7.96
C GLY A 427 -15.61 9.82 8.35
N ALA A 428 -14.50 9.13 8.64
CA ALA A 428 -13.26 9.74 9.10
C ALA A 428 -12.61 10.69 8.07
N ASP A 429 -13.07 10.69 6.85
CA ASP A 429 -12.74 11.68 5.81
C ASP A 429 -13.34 13.08 6.09
N ARG A 430 -14.29 13.19 7.01
CA ARG A 430 -14.97 14.46 7.39
C ARG A 430 -14.98 14.70 8.89
N VAL A 431 -14.94 13.62 9.67
CA VAL A 431 -14.99 13.66 11.13
C VAL A 431 -13.66 13.14 11.69
N PRO A 432 -12.92 13.94 12.48
CA PRO A 432 -11.63 13.48 13.02
C PRO A 432 -11.78 12.30 13.98
N VAL A 433 -10.81 11.40 13.93
CA VAL A 433 -10.73 10.20 14.76
C VAL A 433 -9.49 10.22 15.66
N PHE A 434 -9.64 9.76 16.89
CA PHE A 434 -8.55 9.55 17.84
C PHE A 434 -8.44 8.05 18.12
N TYR A 435 -7.26 7.50 17.92
CA TYR A 435 -6.94 6.12 18.27
C TYR A 435 -6.11 6.11 19.55
N LEU A 436 -6.64 5.48 20.60
CA LEU A 436 -5.91 5.17 21.82
C LEU A 436 -5.44 3.72 21.76
N ARG A 437 -4.26 3.48 22.26
CA ARG A 437 -3.70 2.13 22.30
C ARG A 437 -4.27 1.35 23.47
N GLY A 438 -4.81 0.16 23.21
CA GLY A 438 -5.11 -0.86 24.20
C GLY A 438 -3.96 -1.86 24.34
N ASN A 439 -4.15 -2.90 25.13
CA ASN A 439 -3.12 -3.93 25.32
C ASN A 439 -3.07 -4.95 24.17
N HIS A 440 -4.04 -5.03 23.29
CA HIS A 440 -3.97 -5.84 22.09
C HIS A 440 -3.25 -5.15 20.91
N GLU A 441 -3.24 -3.83 20.84
CA GLU A 441 -2.45 -3.11 19.83
C GLU A 441 -0.94 -3.22 20.05
N ILE A 442 -0.46 -3.66 21.21
CA ILE A 442 0.99 -3.81 21.49
C ILE A 442 1.52 -5.23 21.27
N ARG A 443 0.67 -6.14 20.87
CA ARG A 443 1.01 -7.54 20.63
C ARG A 443 1.23 -7.80 19.14
N ASN A 444 1.92 -8.91 18.84
CA ASN A 444 2.20 -9.39 17.50
C ASN A 444 3.16 -8.51 16.66
N ALA A 445 3.51 -8.97 15.47
CA ALA A 445 4.64 -8.50 14.68
C ALA A 445 4.50 -7.06 14.15
N TYR A 446 3.27 -6.58 13.92
CA TYR A 446 3.03 -5.23 13.39
C TYR A 446 2.66 -4.20 14.47
N SER A 447 2.73 -4.52 15.75
CA SER A 447 2.35 -3.62 16.83
C SER A 447 3.05 -2.25 16.80
N ILE A 448 4.36 -2.24 16.56
CA ILE A 448 5.12 -0.98 16.39
C ILE A 448 4.73 -0.25 15.11
N GLY A 449 4.39 -0.97 14.04
CA GLY A 449 3.96 -0.41 12.76
C GLY A 449 2.67 0.42 12.86
N LEU A 450 1.79 0.11 13.82
CA LEU A 450 0.57 0.91 14.08
C LEU A 450 0.87 2.38 14.34
N ARG A 451 2.02 2.71 14.94
CA ARG A 451 2.46 4.09 15.13
C ARG A 451 2.57 4.86 13.80
N GLY A 452 2.87 4.17 12.72
CA GLY A 452 2.86 4.74 11.38
C GLY A 452 1.47 5.15 10.89
N LEU A 453 0.43 4.39 11.29
CA LEU A 453 -0.95 4.59 10.86
C LEU A 453 -1.69 5.66 11.66
N PHE A 454 -1.29 5.90 12.91
CA PHE A 454 -1.94 6.85 13.82
C PHE A 454 -1.11 8.13 13.94
N ASP A 455 -1.81 9.25 14.15
CA ASP A 455 -1.22 10.51 14.52
C ASP A 455 -1.60 10.83 15.97
N TYR A 456 -0.64 10.66 16.88
CA TYR A 456 -0.86 10.86 18.31
C TYR A 456 -0.65 12.31 18.73
N VAL A 457 -1.44 12.79 19.66
CA VAL A 457 -1.29 14.14 20.23
C VAL A 457 0.10 14.27 20.88
N GLY A 458 0.92 15.22 20.37
CA GLY A 458 2.28 15.41 20.86
C GLY A 458 3.25 14.28 20.51
N ASP A 459 2.93 13.48 19.50
CA ASP A 459 3.72 12.34 19.02
C ASP A 459 4.00 11.28 20.10
N LYS A 460 3.08 11.14 21.07
CA LYS A 460 3.13 10.14 22.14
C LYS A 460 1.80 9.41 22.24
N THR A 461 1.81 8.15 22.68
CA THR A 461 0.58 7.36 22.89
C THR A 461 -0.28 7.87 24.06
N TYR A 462 0.20 8.90 24.74
CA TYR A 462 -0.51 9.65 25.77
C TYR A 462 -0.34 11.15 25.54
N GLY A 463 -1.30 11.96 25.97
CA GLY A 463 -1.27 13.42 25.77
C GLY A 463 -2.53 14.09 26.26
N ALA A 464 -2.66 15.38 25.97
CA ALA A 464 -3.87 16.11 26.32
C ALA A 464 -4.17 17.17 25.27
N PHE A 465 -5.46 17.39 24.99
CA PHE A 465 -5.91 18.43 24.08
C PHE A 465 -7.15 19.13 24.63
N THR A 466 -7.48 20.29 24.08
CA THR A 466 -8.67 21.05 24.44
C THR A 466 -9.63 21.10 23.26
N TRP A 467 -10.89 20.78 23.51
CA TRP A 467 -11.98 21.00 22.58
C TRP A 467 -12.96 22.02 23.20
N GLY A 468 -13.05 23.18 22.59
CA GLY A 468 -13.77 24.29 23.21
C GLY A 468 -13.20 24.64 24.59
N ASP A 469 -13.99 24.46 25.64
CA ASP A 469 -13.59 24.64 27.03
C ASP A 469 -13.43 23.32 27.81
N THR A 470 -13.43 22.19 27.10
CA THR A 470 -13.25 20.85 27.69
C THR A 470 -11.83 20.35 27.45
N ARG A 471 -11.18 19.92 28.54
CA ARG A 471 -9.85 19.34 28.51
C ARG A 471 -9.94 17.81 28.51
N PHE A 472 -9.38 17.17 27.48
CA PHE A 472 -9.23 15.74 27.39
C PHE A 472 -7.80 15.35 27.76
N VAL A 473 -7.65 14.40 28.69
CA VAL A 473 -6.36 13.82 29.09
C VAL A 473 -6.38 12.34 28.75
N MET A 474 -5.46 11.92 27.89
CA MET A 474 -5.34 10.54 27.42
C MET A 474 -4.12 9.91 28.04
N LEU A 475 -4.26 8.70 28.62
CA LEU A 475 -3.17 7.95 29.21
C LEU A 475 -3.03 6.58 28.55
N ASP A 476 -1.82 6.08 28.50
CA ASP A 476 -1.48 4.75 27.98
C ASP A 476 -0.98 3.86 29.12
N CYS A 477 -1.79 2.90 29.53
CA CYS A 477 -1.45 1.98 30.62
C CYS A 477 -0.46 0.89 30.17
N GLY A 478 -0.19 0.75 28.88
CA GLY A 478 0.61 -0.34 28.32
C GLY A 478 -0.12 -1.68 28.41
N GLU A 479 0.46 -2.65 29.10
CA GLU A 479 -0.07 -4.01 29.24
C GLU A 479 -0.61 -4.27 30.64
N ASP A 480 -1.53 -5.24 30.77
CA ASP A 480 -2.20 -5.68 32.00
C ASP A 480 -1.38 -6.73 32.80
N LYS A 481 -0.15 -7.02 32.37
CA LYS A 481 0.79 -7.97 32.97
C LYS A 481 2.15 -7.33 33.21
N PRO A 482 2.96 -7.86 34.16
CA PRO A 482 4.34 -7.43 34.35
C PRO A 482 5.19 -7.61 33.08
N ASP A 483 6.13 -6.68 32.83
CA ASP A 483 7.07 -6.77 31.72
C ASP A 483 7.91 -8.04 31.74
N SER A 484 8.14 -8.62 32.95
CA SER A 484 8.82 -9.88 33.16
C SER A 484 8.01 -11.13 32.78
N THR A 485 6.74 -10.98 32.36
CA THR A 485 5.93 -12.12 31.95
C THR A 485 6.56 -12.82 30.76
N TRP A 486 6.70 -14.13 30.85
CA TRP A 486 7.45 -14.96 29.88
C TRP A 486 6.99 -14.77 28.41
N VAL A 487 5.72 -14.49 28.18
CA VAL A 487 5.15 -14.28 26.82
C VAL A 487 5.72 -13.07 26.09
N TYR A 488 6.39 -12.16 26.79
CA TYR A 488 6.97 -10.95 26.18
C TYR A 488 8.44 -11.11 25.81
N TYR A 489 9.10 -12.20 26.25
CA TYR A 489 10.50 -12.51 25.93
C TYR A 489 11.49 -11.36 26.23
N GLY A 490 11.15 -10.46 27.17
CA GLY A 490 11.98 -9.28 27.48
C GLY A 490 11.91 -8.14 26.44
N LEU A 491 10.91 -8.14 25.56
CA LEU A 491 10.76 -7.15 24.49
C LEU A 491 9.87 -5.95 24.87
N ASN A 492 9.33 -5.91 26.09
CA ASN A 492 8.51 -4.83 26.61
C ASN A 492 9.16 -4.14 27.81
N ASP A 493 9.02 -2.82 27.90
CA ASP A 493 9.36 -1.99 29.06
C ASP A 493 8.27 -0.92 29.28
N PHE A 494 7.08 -1.38 29.70
CA PHE A 494 5.98 -0.49 30.02
C PHE A 494 6.16 0.19 31.37
N SER A 495 7.07 -0.30 32.21
CA SER A 495 7.42 0.35 33.47
C SER A 495 7.97 1.75 33.22
N GLN A 496 8.86 1.91 32.23
CA GLN A 496 9.37 3.23 31.83
C GLN A 496 8.28 4.13 31.26
N LEU A 497 7.44 3.58 30.32
CA LEU A 497 6.31 4.32 29.74
C LEU A 497 5.38 4.88 30.83
N ARG A 498 5.07 4.10 31.86
CA ARG A 498 4.20 4.51 32.98
C ARG A 498 4.84 5.58 33.84
N ASN A 499 6.16 5.46 34.11
CA ASN A 499 6.93 6.47 34.84
C ASN A 499 7.01 7.81 34.11
N ASP A 500 7.20 7.80 32.79
CA ASP A 500 7.24 9.03 31.98
C ASP A 500 5.92 9.81 32.10
N GLN A 501 4.80 9.10 32.21
CA GLN A 501 3.48 9.71 32.39
C GLN A 501 3.25 10.33 33.76
N VAL A 502 4.05 9.97 34.80
CA VAL A 502 4.01 10.68 36.10
C VAL A 502 4.45 12.13 35.91
N GLY A 503 5.52 12.36 35.14
CA GLY A 503 5.98 13.71 34.79
C GLY A 503 4.92 14.49 34.01
N PHE A 504 4.43 13.86 32.94
CA PHE A 504 3.35 14.42 32.12
C PHE A 504 2.12 14.81 32.96
N LEU A 505 1.63 13.93 33.82
CA LEU A 505 0.46 14.21 34.67
C LEU A 505 0.69 15.39 35.62
N LYS A 506 1.87 15.48 36.24
CA LYS A 506 2.21 16.62 37.12
C LYS A 506 2.16 17.96 36.36
N GLU A 507 2.73 17.99 35.17
CA GLU A 507 2.75 19.14 34.28
C GLU A 507 1.34 19.50 33.79
N GLU A 508 0.59 18.49 33.34
CA GLU A 508 -0.77 18.68 32.81
C GLU A 508 -1.72 19.19 33.88
N LEU A 509 -1.78 18.58 35.07
CA LEU A 509 -2.64 19.02 36.17
C LEU A 509 -2.27 20.42 36.68
N ALA A 510 -1.01 20.84 36.53
CA ALA A 510 -0.55 22.18 36.84
C ALA A 510 -0.78 23.21 35.72
N SER A 511 -1.07 22.74 34.50
CA SER A 511 -1.17 23.58 33.31
C SER A 511 -2.31 24.62 33.38
N LYS A 512 -2.15 25.71 32.65
CA LYS A 512 -3.21 26.71 32.47
C LYS A 512 -4.43 26.11 31.78
N ALA A 513 -4.20 25.25 30.78
CA ALA A 513 -5.26 24.62 29.99
C ALA A 513 -6.14 23.74 30.87
N PHE A 514 -5.54 22.89 31.70
CA PHE A 514 -6.27 22.04 32.63
C PHE A 514 -7.05 22.86 33.67
N LYS A 515 -6.42 23.87 34.30
CA LYS A 515 -7.04 24.68 35.36
C LYS A 515 -8.20 25.52 34.87
N LYS A 516 -8.12 26.05 33.64
CA LYS A 516 -9.15 26.93 33.06
C LYS A 516 -10.31 26.18 32.41
N ALA A 517 -10.13 24.88 32.10
CA ALA A 517 -11.18 24.09 31.50
C ALA A 517 -12.45 24.07 32.34
N ASP A 518 -13.62 24.19 31.70
CA ASP A 518 -14.93 24.03 32.39
C ASP A 518 -15.17 22.55 32.70
N LYS A 519 -14.85 21.66 31.74
CA LYS A 519 -14.95 20.22 31.89
C LYS A 519 -13.61 19.53 31.65
N ARG A 520 -13.41 18.38 32.30
CA ARG A 520 -12.20 17.55 32.17
C ARG A 520 -12.57 16.11 32.03
N VAL A 521 -12.07 15.47 30.98
CA VAL A 521 -12.35 14.06 30.67
C VAL A 521 -11.02 13.31 30.65
N LEU A 522 -10.96 12.23 31.44
CA LEU A 522 -9.82 11.31 31.44
C LEU A 522 -10.17 10.10 30.59
N ILE A 523 -9.31 9.74 29.66
CA ILE A 523 -9.52 8.57 28.79
C ILE A 523 -8.30 7.66 28.85
N HIS A 524 -8.51 6.40 29.14
CA HIS A 524 -7.48 5.36 29.04
C HIS A 524 -8.15 3.98 28.93
N HIS A 525 -7.45 3.04 28.28
CA HIS A 525 -8.04 1.74 27.99
C HIS A 525 -8.22 0.88 29.25
N ILE A 526 -7.14 0.55 29.95
CA ILE A 526 -7.16 -0.33 31.13
C ILE A 526 -7.64 0.45 32.36
N PRO A 527 -8.69 0.01 33.07
CA PRO A 527 -9.20 0.69 34.26
C PRO A 527 -8.18 0.75 35.41
N ILE A 528 -7.97 1.93 35.96
CA ILE A 528 -7.10 2.18 37.11
C ILE A 528 -7.86 1.95 38.42
N TYR A 529 -9.16 2.14 38.39
CA TYR A 529 -10.08 2.09 39.55
C TYR A 529 -11.16 1.02 39.33
N GLY A 530 -11.94 0.75 40.39
CA GLY A 530 -13.03 -0.20 40.38
C GLY A 530 -12.55 -1.65 40.62
N SER A 531 -13.34 -2.64 40.21
CA SER A 531 -13.04 -4.06 40.42
C SER A 531 -11.75 -4.54 39.75
N ALA A 532 -11.32 -3.89 38.69
CA ALA A 532 -10.07 -4.19 37.99
C ALA A 532 -8.82 -3.77 38.80
N SER A 533 -8.96 -2.83 39.74
CA SER A 533 -7.86 -2.37 40.60
C SER A 533 -7.25 -3.44 41.51
N LYS A 534 -7.93 -4.57 41.67
CA LYS A 534 -7.46 -5.72 42.50
C LYS A 534 -6.47 -6.63 41.78
N ARG A 535 -6.19 -6.42 40.51
CA ARG A 535 -5.21 -7.16 39.70
C ARG A 535 -3.89 -6.38 39.61
N TYR A 536 -2.94 -6.88 38.85
CA TYR A 536 -1.72 -6.13 38.51
C TYR A 536 -2.11 -4.77 37.93
N ASN A 537 -1.86 -3.70 38.66
CA ASN A 537 -2.28 -2.34 38.33
C ASN A 537 -1.24 -1.30 38.77
N PRO A 538 -0.06 -1.29 38.13
CA PRO A 538 1.00 -0.33 38.46
C PRO A 538 0.60 1.11 38.22
N CYS A 539 -0.34 1.36 37.31
CA CYS A 539 -0.86 2.69 37.04
C CYS A 539 -1.56 3.28 38.29
N ARG A 540 -2.28 2.46 39.08
CA ARG A 540 -2.89 2.88 40.34
C ARG A 540 -1.85 3.32 41.36
N GLU A 541 -0.74 2.59 41.45
CA GLU A 541 0.34 2.92 42.38
C GLU A 541 1.07 4.20 41.99
N LEU A 542 1.36 4.38 40.66
CA LEU A 542 2.11 5.51 40.14
C LEU A 542 1.27 6.78 40.03
N TRP A 543 0.04 6.68 39.53
CA TRP A 543 -0.77 7.84 39.14
C TRP A 543 -1.90 8.14 40.14
N GLY A 544 -2.34 7.17 40.95
CA GLY A 544 -3.52 7.28 41.80
C GLY A 544 -3.50 8.53 42.69
N LYS A 545 -2.37 8.79 43.38
CA LYS A 545 -2.24 9.98 44.24
C LYS A 545 -2.39 11.33 43.49
N LEU A 546 -2.07 11.36 42.22
CA LEU A 546 -2.25 12.54 41.34
C LEU A 546 -3.69 12.65 40.86
N LEU A 547 -4.30 11.52 40.51
CA LEU A 547 -5.64 11.44 39.93
C LEU A 547 -6.77 11.52 40.97
N ASP A 548 -6.62 10.92 42.16
CA ASP A 548 -7.68 10.84 43.17
C ASP A 548 -8.34 12.17 43.52
N LYS A 549 -7.54 13.24 43.52
CA LYS A 549 -8.00 14.62 43.86
C LYS A 549 -8.15 15.52 42.66
N ALA A 550 -7.83 15.03 41.45
CA ALA A 550 -7.94 15.83 40.25
C ALA A 550 -9.43 16.05 39.89
N PRO A 551 -9.82 17.27 39.50
CA PRO A 551 -11.22 17.60 39.27
C PRO A 551 -11.69 17.13 37.87
N PHE A 552 -11.55 15.85 37.59
CA PHE A 552 -12.15 15.26 36.39
C PHE A 552 -13.67 15.16 36.55
N ASN A 553 -14.40 15.29 35.45
CA ASN A 553 -15.84 15.07 35.41
C ASN A 553 -16.16 13.59 35.20
N VAL A 554 -15.31 12.87 34.47
CA VAL A 554 -15.46 11.45 34.20
C VAL A 554 -14.13 10.84 33.77
N ALA A 555 -13.92 9.55 34.09
CA ALA A 555 -12.93 8.69 33.44
C ALA A 555 -13.65 7.68 32.54
N VAL A 556 -13.20 7.57 31.29
CA VAL A 556 -13.71 6.61 30.30
C VAL A 556 -12.70 5.50 30.11
N ASN A 557 -13.09 4.28 30.38
CA ASN A 557 -12.27 3.07 30.33
C ASN A 557 -12.91 1.95 29.49
N ALA A 558 -12.19 0.83 29.39
CA ALA A 558 -12.54 -0.31 28.54
C ALA A 558 -11.96 -1.63 29.10
N HIS A 559 -11.40 -2.52 28.25
CA HIS A 559 -10.55 -3.66 28.61
C HIS A 559 -11.23 -4.84 29.32
N THR A 560 -12.15 -4.59 30.25
CA THR A 560 -12.74 -5.68 31.07
C THR A 560 -13.77 -6.51 30.30
N HIS A 561 -14.18 -6.08 29.12
CA HIS A 561 -15.27 -6.64 28.33
C HIS A 561 -16.62 -6.68 29.03
N ARG A 562 -16.77 -5.91 30.12
CA ARG A 562 -18.00 -5.83 30.91
C ARG A 562 -18.31 -4.38 31.23
N TYR A 563 -19.48 -3.97 30.81
CA TYR A 563 -19.97 -2.63 31.14
C TYR A 563 -20.05 -2.47 32.68
N ALA A 564 -19.54 -1.34 33.17
CA ALA A 564 -19.69 -0.92 34.56
C ALA A 564 -19.74 0.60 34.68
N PHE A 565 -20.42 1.09 35.68
CA PHE A 565 -20.40 2.49 36.07
C PHE A 565 -20.14 2.59 37.59
N HIS A 566 -19.05 3.26 37.95
CA HIS A 566 -18.63 3.46 39.33
C HIS A 566 -18.83 4.95 39.71
N PRO A 567 -19.67 5.28 40.69
CA PRO A 567 -19.83 6.67 41.14
C PRO A 567 -18.55 7.22 41.79
N ALA A 568 -18.44 8.54 41.85
CA ALA A 568 -17.34 9.19 42.55
C ALA A 568 -17.25 8.69 44.03
N GLY A 569 -16.03 8.46 44.49
CA GLY A 569 -15.74 8.02 45.85
C GLY A 569 -15.79 6.51 46.12
N GLU A 570 -16.26 5.68 45.14
CA GLU A 570 -16.38 4.24 45.33
C GLU A 570 -15.03 3.54 45.61
N ASP A 571 -13.97 3.99 44.92
CA ASP A 571 -12.61 3.44 45.09
C ASP A 571 -11.58 4.56 45.42
N GLY A 572 -12.06 5.60 46.10
CA GLY A 572 -11.25 6.73 46.55
C GLY A 572 -11.01 7.84 45.51
N GLN A 573 -11.47 7.70 44.26
CA GLN A 573 -11.40 8.71 43.22
C GLN A 573 -12.50 9.79 43.36
N GLY A 574 -12.17 11.04 42.99
CA GLY A 574 -13.09 12.17 43.10
C GLY A 574 -14.11 12.30 41.95
N PHE A 575 -14.15 11.38 41.00
CA PHE A 575 -14.94 11.43 39.78
C PHE A 575 -15.57 10.10 39.41
N PRO A 576 -16.68 10.07 38.69
CA PRO A 576 -17.27 8.83 38.20
C PRO A 576 -16.43 8.18 37.13
N ILE A 577 -16.54 6.87 36.99
CA ILE A 577 -15.84 6.04 36.02
C ILE A 577 -16.85 5.25 35.20
N VAL A 578 -16.71 5.23 33.91
CA VAL A 578 -17.42 4.34 33.01
C VAL A 578 -16.44 3.36 32.38
N VAL A 579 -16.78 2.08 32.41
CA VAL A 579 -16.05 1.01 31.74
C VAL A 579 -16.93 0.47 30.62
N GLY A 580 -16.42 0.49 29.38
CA GLY A 580 -17.13 -0.02 28.22
C GLY A 580 -17.24 -1.55 28.23
N GLY A 581 -18.21 -2.05 27.48
CA GLY A 581 -18.37 -3.49 27.22
C GLY A 581 -17.38 -4.02 26.20
N GLY A 582 -17.41 -5.31 25.97
CA GLY A 582 -16.45 -5.99 25.07
C GLY A 582 -16.97 -6.22 23.65
N TYR A 583 -16.31 -7.13 22.95
CA TYR A 583 -16.52 -7.39 21.52
C TYR A 583 -17.72 -8.29 21.19
N SER A 584 -18.29 -8.97 22.16
CA SER A 584 -19.42 -9.86 21.90
C SER A 584 -20.68 -9.05 21.60
N MET A 585 -21.47 -9.49 20.62
CA MET A 585 -22.71 -8.81 20.24
C MET A 585 -23.60 -8.49 21.46
N LYS A 586 -23.69 -9.36 22.43
CA LYS A 586 -24.51 -9.20 23.63
C LYS A 586 -23.91 -8.26 24.67
N GLY A 587 -22.59 -8.15 24.72
CA GLY A 587 -21.89 -7.40 25.79
C GLY A 587 -21.29 -6.07 25.30
N ALA A 588 -21.32 -5.81 24.01
CA ALA A 588 -20.70 -4.63 23.43
C ALA A 588 -21.46 -3.34 23.74
N THR A 589 -20.72 -2.25 23.88
CA THR A 589 -21.29 -0.91 24.13
C THR A 589 -20.64 0.16 23.27
N VAL A 590 -21.40 1.21 22.99
CA VAL A 590 -20.93 2.48 22.45
C VAL A 590 -21.33 3.59 23.42
N MET A 591 -20.47 4.58 23.56
CA MET A 591 -20.70 5.74 24.44
C MET A 591 -20.85 6.99 23.63
N VAL A 592 -21.78 7.85 24.01
CA VAL A 592 -21.96 9.19 23.47
C VAL A 592 -21.73 10.20 24.58
N LEU A 593 -20.71 11.02 24.44
CA LEU A 593 -20.37 12.09 25.37
C LEU A 593 -20.75 13.42 24.71
N THR A 594 -21.76 14.10 25.27
CA THR A 594 -22.27 15.35 24.73
C THR A 594 -22.05 16.49 25.73
N LYS A 595 -21.49 17.59 25.26
CA LYS A 595 -21.47 18.85 26.01
C LYS A 595 -22.42 19.86 25.38
N LYS A 596 -23.31 20.43 26.17
CA LYS A 596 -24.20 21.54 25.80
C LYS A 596 -24.19 22.60 26.87
N GLY A 597 -23.71 23.78 26.51
CA GLY A 597 -23.49 24.84 27.50
C GLY A 597 -22.60 24.37 28.64
N LYS A 598 -23.10 24.35 29.87
CA LYS A 598 -22.37 23.85 31.06
C LYS A 598 -22.62 22.37 31.37
N GLU A 599 -23.53 21.71 30.66
CA GLU A 599 -23.87 20.32 30.91
C GLU A 599 -22.95 19.40 30.10
N LEU A 600 -22.31 18.46 30.79
CA LEU A 600 -21.62 17.35 30.19
C LEU A 600 -22.46 16.09 30.46
N ARG A 601 -22.90 15.37 29.44
CA ARG A 601 -23.78 14.19 29.53
C ARG A 601 -23.13 12.97 28.90
N LEU A 602 -23.19 11.87 29.61
CA LEU A 602 -22.73 10.57 29.10
C LEU A 602 -23.94 9.66 28.91
N LYS A 603 -24.09 9.11 27.70
CA LYS A 603 -25.04 8.05 27.36
C LYS A 603 -24.26 6.80 26.95
N VAL A 604 -24.63 5.64 27.48
CA VAL A 604 -24.05 4.33 27.12
C VAL A 604 -25.16 3.47 26.54
N LEU A 605 -24.97 2.95 25.34
CA LEU A 605 -25.90 2.07 24.65
C LEU A 605 -25.23 0.73 24.38
N ASN A 606 -26.03 -0.36 24.45
CA ASN A 606 -25.59 -1.66 23.98
C ASN A 606 -25.87 -1.81 22.46
N SER A 607 -25.42 -2.92 21.87
CA SER A 607 -25.62 -3.22 20.45
C SER A 607 -27.09 -3.36 20.01
N GLY A 608 -27.99 -3.58 20.95
CA GLY A 608 -29.44 -3.66 20.72
C GLY A 608 -30.17 -2.31 20.83
N GLY A 609 -29.47 -1.22 21.21
CA GLY A 609 -30.03 0.11 21.37
C GLY A 609 -30.60 0.39 22.76
N GLU A 610 -30.43 -0.53 23.73
CA GLU A 610 -30.82 -0.29 25.12
C GLU A 610 -29.86 0.73 25.75
N ILE A 611 -30.40 1.71 26.45
CA ILE A 611 -29.65 2.70 27.20
C ILE A 611 -29.29 2.12 28.57
N LEU A 612 -28.02 1.74 28.75
CA LEU A 612 -27.52 1.18 30.01
C LEU A 612 -27.24 2.28 31.03
N LYS A 613 -26.90 3.48 30.60
CA LYS A 613 -26.67 4.67 31.42
C LYS A 613 -27.00 5.91 30.65
N ASP A 614 -27.56 6.86 31.36
CA ASP A 614 -27.74 8.24 30.91
C ASP A 614 -27.57 9.15 32.11
N VAL A 615 -26.53 9.97 32.15
CA VAL A 615 -26.16 10.75 33.32
C VAL A 615 -25.53 12.07 32.95
N VAL A 616 -25.84 13.12 33.72
CA VAL A 616 -25.15 14.41 33.73
C VAL A 616 -23.97 14.33 34.69
N LEU A 617 -22.78 14.84 34.23
CA LEU A 617 -21.48 14.72 34.90
C LEU A 617 -21.00 16.04 35.50
#